data_731903358f1241ec9d1abcadb0569a1d
#
_entry.id   731903358f1241ec9d1abcadb0569a1d
#
_cell.length_a   1.000
_cell.length_b   1.000
_cell.length_c   1.000
_cell.angle_alpha   90.00
_cell.angle_beta   90.00
_cell.angle_gamma   90.00
#
_symmetry.space_group_name_H-M   'P 1'
#
loop_
_entity.id
_entity.type
_entity.pdbx_description
1 polymer ?
#
loop_
_entity_poly.entity_id
_entity_poly.type
_entity_poly.pdbx_seq_one_letter_code
_entity_poly.pdbx_strand_id
1 'polypeptide(L)'
;KKPEKVNVTLSSDNIYARSEIKDGSGYLTEASVSPDGERVVVTARGEVFNVPVEKGVTKNITRSPGQHDREAQWSPDGKYIVYISDGTGETELYLQDATGGEPVQLTKDNDTYIRSFEWSPDSKSIVYTDRKNRVNLLDVAGKKTTVLFQNPMAEIRDVTFSPDSKWLTYSRPAENQVSMVYVYDIAARKEYPVTADG
;
A
#
# COMPACT_ATOMS: atom_id res chain seq x y z
N LYS A 1 -10.37 -42.96 20.38
CA LYS A 1 -11.08 -41.89 21.13
C LYS A 1 -11.15 -40.66 20.21
N LYS A 2 -12.34 -40.05 20.08
CA LYS A 2 -12.49 -38.80 19.35
C LYS A 2 -11.91 -37.66 20.19
N PRO A 3 -11.22 -36.68 19.59
CA PRO A 3 -10.74 -35.51 20.30
C PRO A 3 -11.94 -34.71 20.81
N GLU A 4 -11.87 -34.29 22.06
CA GLU A 4 -12.90 -33.51 22.73
C GLU A 4 -12.37 -32.08 22.97
N LYS A 5 -13.21 -31.06 22.71
CA LYS A 5 -12.83 -29.65 22.91
C LYS A 5 -12.82 -29.37 24.42
N VAL A 6 -11.65 -29.03 24.95
CA VAL A 6 -11.51 -28.57 26.32
C VAL A 6 -11.67 -27.03 26.35
N ASN A 7 -12.65 -26.55 27.11
CA ASN A 7 -12.80 -25.12 27.35
C ASN A 7 -11.94 -24.72 28.55
N VAL A 8 -10.91 -23.93 28.29
CA VAL A 8 -10.05 -23.36 29.32
C VAL A 8 -10.43 -21.91 29.54
N THR A 9 -10.85 -21.57 30.74
CA THR A 9 -11.10 -20.18 31.14
C THR A 9 -9.88 -19.69 31.93
N LEU A 10 -9.17 -18.70 31.37
CA LEU A 10 -8.05 -18.06 32.07
C LEU A 10 -8.57 -16.78 32.73
N SER A 11 -8.49 -16.71 34.07
CA SER A 11 -8.66 -15.48 34.83
C SER A 11 -7.28 -14.96 35.20
N SER A 12 -6.84 -13.92 34.52
CA SER A 12 -5.54 -13.29 34.79
C SER A 12 -5.72 -11.78 34.86
N ASP A 13 -5.14 -11.17 35.88
CA ASP A 13 -5.00 -9.72 35.95
C ASP A 13 -3.87 -9.30 34.99
N ASN A 14 -4.21 -9.19 33.70
CA ASN A 14 -3.25 -8.89 32.63
C ASN A 14 -2.74 -7.45 32.78
N ILE A 15 -1.84 -7.21 33.71
CA ILE A 15 -1.20 -5.91 33.96
C ILE A 15 -0.54 -5.39 32.67
N TYR A 16 0.00 -6.28 31.86
CA TYR A 16 0.64 -5.96 30.58
C TYR A 16 -0.34 -5.69 29.42
N ALA A 17 -1.63 -5.95 29.59
CA ALA A 17 -2.66 -5.66 28.60
C ALA A 17 -3.36 -4.32 28.86
N ARG A 18 -2.95 -3.56 29.87
CA ARG A 18 -3.48 -2.22 30.13
C ARG A 18 -3.02 -1.25 29.04
N SER A 19 -3.95 -0.42 28.57
CA SER A 19 -3.63 0.64 27.62
C SER A 19 -2.59 1.59 28.22
N GLU A 20 -1.47 1.76 27.52
CA GLU A 20 -0.39 2.65 27.93
C GLU A 20 -0.16 3.66 26.82
N ILE A 21 -0.03 4.93 27.17
CA ILE A 21 0.36 5.97 26.21
C ILE A 21 1.89 5.94 26.11
N LYS A 22 2.38 5.63 24.90
CA LYS A 22 3.82 5.61 24.58
C LYS A 22 4.15 6.62 23.52
N ASP A 23 5.38 7.14 23.57
CA ASP A 23 5.95 7.87 22.46
C ASP A 23 6.07 6.95 21.25
N GLY A 24 5.37 7.27 20.18
CA GLY A 24 5.34 6.50 18.93
C GLY A 24 6.42 6.90 17.93
N SER A 25 7.18 7.97 18.17
CA SER A 25 8.10 8.55 17.18
C SER A 25 9.16 7.57 16.67
N GLY A 26 9.64 6.66 17.52
CA GLY A 26 10.61 5.63 17.15
C GLY A 26 10.04 4.45 16.35
N TYR A 27 8.73 4.42 16.13
CA TYR A 27 8.03 3.33 15.40
C TYR A 27 7.43 3.78 14.08
N LEU A 28 7.61 5.05 13.70
CA LEU A 28 7.13 5.56 12.42
C LEU A 28 7.96 4.97 11.28
N THR A 29 7.30 4.37 10.32
CA THR A 29 7.96 3.76 9.16
C THR A 29 7.75 4.56 7.89
N GLU A 30 6.57 5.16 7.72
CA GLU A 30 6.16 5.85 6.50
C GLU A 30 5.23 7.00 6.83
N ALA A 31 5.23 8.00 5.96
CA ALA A 31 4.35 9.15 6.09
C ALA A 31 3.93 9.68 4.72
N SER A 32 2.65 10.05 4.59
CA SER A 32 2.10 10.72 3.41
C SER A 32 1.29 11.94 3.84
N VAL A 33 1.60 13.10 3.26
CA VAL A 33 0.89 14.36 3.55
C VAL A 33 -0.38 14.44 2.70
N SER A 34 -1.47 14.91 3.31
CA SER A 34 -2.70 15.18 2.56
C SER A 34 -2.48 16.31 1.53
N PRO A 35 -3.21 16.31 0.40
CA PRO A 35 -3.02 17.33 -0.65
C PRO A 35 -3.23 18.77 -0.20
N ASP A 36 -4.05 18.99 0.83
CA ASP A 36 -4.29 20.30 1.45
C ASP A 36 -3.21 20.69 2.48
N GLY A 37 -2.30 19.75 2.85
CA GLY A 37 -1.27 19.97 3.84
C GLY A 37 -1.75 19.99 5.30
N GLU A 38 -3.02 19.73 5.57
CA GLU A 38 -3.58 19.83 6.93
C GLU A 38 -3.36 18.57 7.77
N ARG A 39 -3.16 17.45 7.13
CA ARG A 39 -3.03 16.14 7.79
C ARG A 39 -1.89 15.29 7.21
N VAL A 40 -1.43 14.35 8.01
CA VAL A 40 -0.44 13.35 7.61
C VAL A 40 -0.96 11.98 8.01
N VAL A 41 -0.95 11.02 7.10
CA VAL A 41 -1.07 9.62 7.48
C VAL A 41 0.31 9.06 7.77
N VAL A 42 0.43 8.34 8.87
CA VAL A 42 1.66 7.67 9.29
C VAL A 42 1.37 6.21 9.60
N THR A 43 2.32 5.36 9.30
CA THR A 43 2.28 3.96 9.69
C THR A 43 3.18 3.75 10.91
N ALA A 44 2.65 3.13 11.94
CA ALA A 44 3.38 2.81 13.16
C ALA A 44 2.91 1.49 13.75
N ARG A 45 3.83 0.56 13.99
CA ARG A 45 3.57 -0.74 14.63
C ARG A 45 2.48 -1.58 13.95
N GLY A 46 2.36 -1.48 12.63
CA GLY A 46 1.37 -2.22 11.85
C GLY A 46 -0.03 -1.62 11.87
N GLU A 47 -0.18 -0.37 12.28
CA GLU A 47 -1.43 0.37 12.20
C GLU A 47 -1.24 1.73 11.52
N VAL A 48 -2.29 2.27 10.93
CA VAL A 48 -2.29 3.54 10.21
C VAL A 48 -2.99 4.61 11.03
N PHE A 49 -2.29 5.72 11.24
CA PHE A 49 -2.79 6.87 11.99
C PHE A 49 -2.94 8.08 11.07
N ASN A 50 -4.04 8.80 11.22
CA ASN A 50 -4.28 10.08 10.57
C ASN A 50 -4.07 11.20 11.59
N VAL A 51 -2.97 11.94 11.42
CA VAL A 51 -2.44 12.93 12.37
C VAL A 51 -2.64 14.33 11.80
N PRO A 52 -3.19 15.29 12.56
CA PRO A 52 -3.24 16.68 12.13
C PRO A 52 -1.84 17.32 12.19
N VAL A 53 -1.52 18.20 11.24
CA VAL A 53 -0.22 18.92 11.19
C VAL A 53 -0.11 19.93 12.32
N GLU A 54 -1.19 20.67 12.61
CA GLU A 54 -1.17 21.66 13.68
C GLU A 54 -2.01 21.21 14.89
N LYS A 55 -3.31 21.53 14.89
CA LYS A 55 -4.24 21.24 15.99
C LYS A 55 -5.29 20.24 15.57
N GLY A 56 -5.62 19.32 16.45
CA GLY A 56 -6.66 18.33 16.18
C GLY A 56 -6.42 17.01 16.90
N VAL A 57 -7.24 16.04 16.58
CA VAL A 57 -7.19 14.70 17.17
C VAL A 57 -6.52 13.74 16.18
N THR A 58 -5.51 13.02 16.66
CA THR A 58 -4.96 11.86 15.97
C THR A 58 -5.98 10.74 15.98
N LYS A 59 -6.24 10.16 14.82
CA LYS A 59 -7.15 9.02 14.67
C LYS A 59 -6.37 7.79 14.23
N ASN A 60 -6.50 6.68 14.95
CA ASN A 60 -6.13 5.38 14.42
C ASN A 60 -7.26 4.97 13.44
N ILE A 61 -6.92 4.81 12.17
CA ILE A 61 -7.92 4.56 11.12
C ILE A 61 -8.11 3.07 10.82
N THR A 62 -7.11 2.24 11.04
CA THR A 62 -7.22 0.80 10.76
C THR A 62 -7.80 0.01 11.94
N ARG A 63 -7.37 0.30 13.17
CA ARG A 63 -7.83 -0.37 14.40
C ARG A 63 -7.84 -1.89 14.28
N SER A 64 -6.82 -2.44 13.69
CA SER A 64 -6.71 -3.83 13.26
C SER A 64 -5.68 -4.62 14.10
N PRO A 65 -5.96 -4.90 15.39
CA PRO A 65 -4.99 -5.62 16.23
C PRO A 65 -4.71 -7.01 15.64
N GLY A 66 -3.42 -7.31 15.47
CA GLY A 66 -2.97 -8.59 14.91
C GLY A 66 -2.86 -8.65 13.40
N GLN A 67 -3.07 -7.53 12.71
CA GLN A 67 -2.78 -7.33 11.28
C GLN A 67 -1.57 -6.41 11.12
N HIS A 68 -0.96 -6.43 9.96
CA HIS A 68 0.15 -5.55 9.62
C HIS A 68 -0.25 -4.63 8.47
N ASP A 69 -0.71 -3.43 8.84
CA ASP A 69 -1.06 -2.38 7.90
C ASP A 69 0.14 -1.47 7.67
N ARG A 70 0.44 -1.13 6.42
CA ARG A 70 1.64 -0.39 6.02
C ARG A 70 1.47 0.39 4.73
N GLU A 71 2.45 1.25 4.43
CA GLU A 71 2.52 2.04 3.19
C GLU A 71 1.25 2.87 2.92
N ALA A 72 0.74 3.55 3.95
CA ALA A 72 -0.46 4.34 3.80
C ALA A 72 -0.19 5.62 2.99
N GLN A 73 -1.02 5.88 1.98
CA GLN A 73 -0.92 7.06 1.12
C GLN A 73 -2.28 7.71 0.91
N TRP A 74 -2.28 9.05 0.88
CA TRP A 74 -3.43 9.83 0.44
C TRP A 74 -3.64 9.72 -1.06
N SER A 75 -4.91 9.67 -1.49
CA SER A 75 -5.23 9.92 -2.89
C SER A 75 -4.94 11.37 -3.25
N PRO A 76 -4.52 11.68 -4.50
CA PRO A 76 -4.24 13.04 -4.93
C PRO A 76 -5.41 14.03 -4.79
N ASP A 77 -6.65 13.54 -4.82
CA ASP A 77 -7.86 14.35 -4.60
C ASP A 77 -8.24 14.53 -3.11
N GLY A 78 -7.47 13.92 -2.19
CA GLY A 78 -7.65 14.04 -0.74
C GLY A 78 -8.86 13.30 -0.16
N LYS A 79 -9.59 12.50 -0.96
CA LYS A 79 -10.80 11.83 -0.48
C LYS A 79 -10.55 10.51 0.22
N TYR A 80 -9.46 9.84 -0.16
CA TYR A 80 -9.19 8.48 0.29
C TYR A 80 -7.77 8.32 0.82
N ILE A 81 -7.62 7.30 1.64
CA ILE A 81 -6.33 6.77 2.08
C ILE A 81 -6.27 5.31 1.65
N VAL A 82 -5.21 4.90 0.95
CA VAL A 82 -4.96 3.50 0.62
C VAL A 82 -3.79 2.99 1.43
N TYR A 83 -3.85 1.75 1.84
CA TYR A 83 -2.79 1.06 2.56
C TYR A 83 -2.76 -0.43 2.19
N ILE A 84 -1.65 -1.07 2.48
CA ILE A 84 -1.48 -2.52 2.34
C ILE A 84 -1.79 -3.17 3.68
N SER A 85 -2.60 -4.23 3.69
CA SER A 85 -2.91 -5.04 4.88
C SER A 85 -2.75 -6.52 4.60
N ASP A 86 -2.34 -7.29 5.61
CA ASP A 86 -2.25 -8.76 5.57
C ASP A 86 -3.44 -9.45 6.27
N GLY A 87 -4.48 -8.69 6.62
CA GLY A 87 -5.62 -9.17 7.39
C GLY A 87 -6.41 -10.34 6.78
N THR A 88 -6.24 -10.61 5.49
CA THR A 88 -6.85 -11.76 4.78
C THR A 88 -5.90 -12.94 4.58
N GLY A 89 -4.67 -12.86 5.13
CA GLY A 89 -3.63 -13.89 5.03
C GLY A 89 -2.56 -13.59 3.99
N GLU A 90 -2.92 -12.96 2.87
CA GLU A 90 -2.01 -12.38 1.89
C GLU A 90 -2.13 -10.86 1.89
N THR A 91 -1.15 -10.17 1.30
CA THR A 91 -1.18 -8.71 1.26
C THR A 91 -2.15 -8.20 0.20
N GLU A 92 -3.07 -7.33 0.64
CA GLU A 92 -4.10 -6.74 -0.18
C GLU A 92 -4.12 -5.22 -0.02
N LEU A 93 -4.61 -4.50 -1.02
CA LEU A 93 -4.86 -3.06 -0.95
C LEU A 93 -6.24 -2.78 -0.37
N TYR A 94 -6.28 -1.88 0.60
CA TYR A 94 -7.50 -1.40 1.24
C TYR A 94 -7.63 0.11 1.06
N LEU A 95 -8.87 0.54 0.84
CA LEU A 95 -9.27 1.94 0.70
C LEU A 95 -10.06 2.37 1.92
N GLN A 96 -9.66 3.48 2.53
CA GLN A 96 -10.36 4.12 3.63
C GLN A 96 -10.82 5.52 3.20
N ASP A 97 -12.07 5.87 3.45
CA ASP A 97 -12.53 7.25 3.29
C ASP A 97 -11.78 8.17 4.26
N ALA A 98 -11.32 9.33 3.80
CA ALA A 98 -10.55 10.28 4.60
C ALA A 98 -11.32 10.81 5.84
N THR A 99 -12.65 10.82 5.76
CA THR A 99 -13.53 11.25 6.85
C THR A 99 -13.78 10.15 7.88
N GLY A 100 -13.56 8.89 7.52
CA GLY A 100 -13.74 7.68 8.34
C GLY A 100 -14.71 6.69 7.70
N GLY A 101 -15.10 5.69 8.44
CA GLY A 101 -15.97 4.60 7.98
C GLY A 101 -15.24 3.27 7.94
N GLU A 102 -15.88 2.25 7.38
CA GLU A 102 -15.27 0.93 7.21
C GLU A 102 -14.36 0.89 5.99
N PRO A 103 -13.20 0.24 6.09
CA PRO A 103 -12.30 0.11 4.96
C PRO A 103 -12.89 -0.81 3.88
N VAL A 104 -12.56 -0.51 2.65
CA VAL A 104 -13.01 -1.27 1.48
C VAL A 104 -11.82 -2.00 0.87
N GLN A 105 -11.88 -3.31 0.80
CA GLN A 105 -10.88 -4.11 0.12
C GLN A 105 -10.93 -3.86 -1.40
N LEU A 106 -9.80 -3.46 -1.99
CA LEU A 106 -9.67 -3.16 -3.41
C LEU A 106 -9.18 -4.34 -4.22
N THR A 107 -8.24 -5.13 -3.67
CA THR A 107 -7.70 -6.33 -4.33
C THR A 107 -8.13 -7.57 -3.56
N LYS A 108 -8.21 -8.71 -4.23
CA LYS A 108 -8.56 -10.00 -3.64
C LYS A 108 -7.74 -11.12 -4.26
N ASP A 109 -7.53 -12.15 -3.47
CA ASP A 109 -6.89 -13.38 -3.90
C ASP A 109 -5.49 -13.14 -4.51
N ASN A 110 -4.75 -12.15 -4.00
CA ASN A 110 -3.37 -11.97 -4.38
C ASN A 110 -2.58 -13.25 -4.05
N ASP A 111 -1.85 -13.72 -5.03
CA ASP A 111 -1.05 -14.94 -4.93
C ASP A 111 0.40 -14.69 -4.53
N THR A 112 0.69 -13.45 -4.06
CA THR A 112 2.01 -13.01 -3.62
C THR A 112 1.96 -11.65 -2.95
N TYR A 113 3.03 -11.33 -2.24
CA TYR A 113 3.22 -10.09 -1.49
C TYR A 113 3.29 -8.86 -2.39
N ILE A 114 2.48 -7.82 -2.10
CA ILE A 114 2.58 -6.49 -2.71
C ILE A 114 3.81 -5.80 -2.13
N ARG A 115 4.70 -5.28 -2.98
CA ARG A 115 5.93 -4.58 -2.57
C ARG A 115 5.69 -3.10 -2.31
N SER A 116 5.08 -2.43 -3.29
CA SER A 116 4.81 -1.00 -3.28
C SER A 116 3.62 -0.67 -4.17
N PHE A 117 3.03 0.48 -3.94
CA PHE A 117 1.99 1.01 -4.81
C PHE A 117 2.11 2.53 -4.94
N GLU A 118 1.49 3.08 -5.97
CA GLU A 118 1.40 4.52 -6.22
C GLU A 118 0.07 4.88 -6.86
N TRP A 119 -0.50 5.99 -6.46
CA TRP A 119 -1.70 6.55 -7.05
C TRP A 119 -1.43 7.20 -8.41
N SER A 120 -2.37 7.05 -9.35
CA SER A 120 -2.40 7.90 -10.52
C SER A 120 -2.76 9.34 -10.12
N PRO A 121 -2.17 10.37 -10.75
CA PRO A 121 -2.48 11.77 -10.46
C PRO A 121 -3.97 12.14 -10.56
N ASP A 122 -4.74 11.44 -11.37
CA ASP A 122 -6.19 11.63 -11.51
C ASP A 122 -7.04 10.91 -10.45
N SER A 123 -6.39 10.24 -9.48
CA SER A 123 -7.02 9.48 -8.38
C SER A 123 -7.94 8.32 -8.82
N LYS A 124 -7.84 7.84 -10.07
CA LYS A 124 -8.71 6.78 -10.58
C LYS A 124 -8.08 5.40 -10.55
N SER A 125 -6.77 5.35 -10.57
CA SER A 125 -6.02 4.10 -10.66
C SER A 125 -4.90 4.05 -9.63
N ILE A 126 -4.48 2.82 -9.33
CA ILE A 126 -3.29 2.55 -8.53
C ILE A 126 -2.42 1.59 -9.32
N VAL A 127 -1.13 1.90 -9.46
CA VAL A 127 -0.14 0.93 -9.92
C VAL A 127 0.49 0.27 -8.71
N TYR A 128 0.70 -1.03 -8.74
CA TYR A 128 1.43 -1.73 -7.70
C TYR A 128 2.34 -2.82 -8.24
N THR A 129 3.43 -3.07 -7.52
CA THR A 129 4.39 -4.13 -7.82
C THR A 129 4.31 -5.25 -6.80
N ASP A 130 4.68 -6.45 -7.21
CA ASP A 130 4.64 -7.63 -6.36
C ASP A 130 5.95 -8.45 -6.40
N ARG A 131 6.05 -9.46 -5.54
CA ARG A 131 7.23 -10.34 -5.48
C ARG A 131 7.44 -11.23 -6.71
N LYS A 132 6.44 -11.37 -7.57
CA LYS A 132 6.58 -12.02 -8.88
C LYS A 132 7.07 -11.07 -9.97
N ASN A 133 7.47 -9.86 -9.57
CA ASN A 133 7.94 -8.80 -10.48
C ASN A 133 6.90 -8.44 -11.55
N ARG A 134 5.62 -8.45 -11.18
CA ARG A 134 4.52 -7.94 -12.01
C ARG A 134 4.29 -6.47 -11.68
N VAL A 135 3.98 -5.71 -12.71
CA VAL A 135 3.39 -4.37 -12.58
C VAL A 135 1.90 -4.51 -12.87
N ASN A 136 1.11 -4.21 -11.88
CA ASN A 136 -0.34 -4.36 -11.88
C ASN A 136 -0.99 -2.98 -11.86
N LEU A 137 -2.03 -2.80 -12.66
CA LEU A 137 -2.87 -1.60 -12.66
C LEU A 137 -4.24 -1.96 -12.08
N LEU A 138 -4.62 -1.27 -11.03
CA LEU A 138 -5.91 -1.39 -10.36
C LEU A 138 -6.79 -0.19 -10.75
N ASP A 139 -7.95 -0.44 -11.34
CA ASP A 139 -9.04 0.55 -11.42
C ASP A 139 -9.76 0.61 -10.08
N VAL A 140 -9.73 1.75 -9.42
CA VAL A 140 -10.24 1.91 -8.04
C VAL A 140 -11.75 1.77 -8.00
N ALA A 141 -12.46 2.38 -8.94
CA ALA A 141 -13.92 2.35 -8.97
C ALA A 141 -14.48 0.96 -9.27
N GLY A 142 -13.91 0.29 -10.26
CA GLY A 142 -14.31 -1.06 -10.67
C GLY A 142 -13.69 -2.17 -9.83
N LYS A 143 -12.71 -1.87 -8.97
CA LYS A 143 -11.92 -2.82 -8.18
C LYS A 143 -11.35 -3.94 -9.06
N LYS A 144 -10.88 -3.56 -10.25
CA LYS A 144 -10.38 -4.50 -11.25
C LYS A 144 -8.88 -4.33 -11.44
N THR A 145 -8.15 -5.39 -11.17
CA THR A 145 -6.71 -5.46 -11.44
C THR A 145 -6.42 -6.01 -12.83
N THR A 146 -5.45 -5.42 -13.48
CA THR A 146 -4.91 -5.89 -14.77
C THR A 146 -3.39 -5.95 -14.67
N VAL A 147 -2.78 -7.09 -14.97
CA VAL A 147 -1.33 -7.18 -15.12
C VAL A 147 -0.94 -6.45 -16.39
N LEU A 148 -0.13 -5.40 -16.29
CA LEU A 148 0.39 -4.66 -17.44
C LEU A 148 1.54 -5.42 -18.10
N PHE A 149 2.52 -5.79 -17.29
CA PHE A 149 3.68 -6.57 -17.71
C PHE A 149 4.36 -7.25 -16.53
N GLN A 150 5.28 -8.16 -16.81
CA GLN A 150 6.07 -8.89 -15.83
C GLN A 150 7.51 -9.00 -16.32
N ASN A 151 8.46 -8.87 -15.40
CA ASN A 151 9.86 -9.23 -15.67
C ASN A 151 10.28 -10.40 -14.77
N PRO A 152 10.33 -11.63 -15.29
CA PRO A 152 10.66 -12.80 -14.46
C PRO A 152 12.14 -12.84 -14.03
N MET A 153 13.00 -12.08 -14.68
CA MET A 153 14.45 -12.12 -14.47
C MET A 153 14.96 -11.08 -13.47
N ALA A 154 14.23 -9.97 -13.30
CA ALA A 154 14.70 -8.85 -12.49
C ALA A 154 13.55 -8.10 -11.83
N GLU A 155 13.85 -7.53 -10.65
CA GLU A 155 12.95 -6.66 -9.94
C GLU A 155 12.70 -5.36 -10.71
N ILE A 156 11.43 -4.95 -10.74
CA ILE A 156 10.99 -3.66 -11.28
C ILE A 156 10.86 -2.69 -10.10
N ARG A 157 11.49 -1.53 -10.22
CA ARG A 157 11.56 -0.52 -9.15
C ARG A 157 11.12 0.85 -9.67
N ASP A 158 10.85 1.74 -8.73
CA ASP A 158 10.58 3.17 -8.97
C ASP A 158 9.47 3.39 -10.00
N VAL A 159 8.42 2.55 -9.91
CA VAL A 159 7.27 2.66 -10.82
C VAL A 159 6.47 3.91 -10.45
N THR A 160 6.37 4.86 -11.38
CA THR A 160 5.63 6.10 -11.16
C THR A 160 4.83 6.52 -12.38
N PHE A 161 3.71 7.23 -12.15
CA PHE A 161 2.87 7.74 -13.22
C PHE A 161 3.42 9.04 -13.82
N SER A 162 3.14 9.25 -15.10
CA SER A 162 3.20 10.58 -15.71
C SER A 162 2.10 11.49 -15.15
N PRO A 163 2.28 12.83 -15.18
CA PRO A 163 1.27 13.77 -14.68
C PRO A 163 -0.11 13.66 -15.34
N ASP A 164 -0.17 13.15 -16.58
CA ASP A 164 -1.42 12.91 -17.32
C ASP A 164 -2.02 11.52 -17.10
N SER A 165 -1.42 10.71 -16.19
CA SER A 165 -1.86 9.35 -15.85
C SER A 165 -1.86 8.34 -17.00
N LYS A 166 -1.17 8.63 -18.13
CA LYS A 166 -1.17 7.76 -19.32
C LYS A 166 0.04 6.88 -19.47
N TRP A 167 1.13 7.24 -18.82
CA TRP A 167 2.40 6.57 -18.91
C TRP A 167 2.89 6.15 -17.52
N LEU A 168 3.74 5.13 -17.51
CA LEU A 168 4.53 4.77 -16.32
C LEU A 168 6.01 4.90 -16.66
N THR A 169 6.80 5.38 -15.70
CA THR A 169 8.25 5.23 -15.72
C THR A 169 8.64 4.18 -14.69
N TYR A 170 9.70 3.46 -14.93
CA TYR A 170 10.25 2.48 -14.00
C TYR A 170 11.71 2.17 -14.32
N SER A 171 12.39 1.59 -13.33
CA SER A 171 13.76 1.10 -13.51
C SER A 171 13.81 -0.43 -13.38
N ARG A 172 14.67 -1.06 -14.17
CA ARG A 172 15.04 -2.47 -14.04
C ARG A 172 16.43 -2.72 -14.59
N PRO A 173 17.15 -3.75 -14.12
CA PRO A 173 18.41 -4.17 -14.73
C PRO A 173 18.21 -4.64 -16.18
N ALA A 174 19.11 -4.26 -17.05
CA ALA A 174 19.27 -4.82 -18.38
C ALA A 174 20.06 -6.14 -18.32
N GLU A 175 20.29 -6.79 -19.45
CA GLU A 175 21.05 -8.05 -19.53
C GLU A 175 22.48 -7.93 -18.98
N ASN A 176 23.10 -6.76 -19.14
CA ASN A 176 24.43 -6.43 -18.60
C ASN A 176 24.43 -6.05 -17.11
N GLN A 177 23.31 -6.21 -16.39
CA GLN A 177 23.10 -5.84 -14.99
C GLN A 177 23.13 -4.32 -14.71
N VAL A 178 23.23 -3.48 -15.73
CA VAL A 178 23.10 -2.03 -15.57
C VAL A 178 21.63 -1.65 -15.43
N SER A 179 21.31 -0.81 -14.44
CA SER A 179 19.94 -0.34 -14.26
C SER A 179 19.57 0.64 -15.37
N MET A 180 18.50 0.35 -16.07
CA MET A 180 17.95 1.18 -17.15
C MET A 180 16.58 1.72 -16.77
N VAL A 181 16.26 2.91 -17.28
CA VAL A 181 14.96 3.55 -17.15
C VAL A 181 14.13 3.29 -18.40
N TYR A 182 12.88 2.93 -18.17
CA TYR A 182 11.88 2.66 -19.20
C TYR A 182 10.66 3.54 -19.03
N VAL A 183 9.98 3.81 -20.13
CA VAL A 183 8.65 4.41 -20.17
C VAL A 183 7.68 3.40 -20.78
N TYR A 184 6.52 3.24 -20.16
CA TYR A 184 5.48 2.32 -20.60
C TYR A 184 4.20 3.07 -20.95
N ASP A 185 3.71 2.91 -22.19
CA ASP A 185 2.41 3.40 -22.62
C ASP A 185 1.32 2.44 -22.15
N ILE A 186 0.47 2.90 -21.24
CA ILE A 186 -0.58 2.09 -20.62
C ILE A 186 -1.62 1.65 -21.65
N ALA A 187 -2.00 2.54 -22.56
CA ALA A 187 -3.03 2.28 -23.58
C ALA A 187 -2.50 1.36 -24.68
N ALA A 188 -1.30 1.65 -25.20
CA ALA A 188 -0.68 0.84 -26.24
C ALA A 188 -0.06 -0.46 -25.72
N ARG A 189 0.11 -0.61 -24.40
CA ARG A 189 0.80 -1.72 -23.72
C ARG A 189 2.20 -1.94 -24.28
N LYS A 190 2.96 -0.87 -24.43
CA LYS A 190 4.28 -0.92 -25.03
C LYS A 190 5.30 -0.16 -24.18
N GLU A 191 6.48 -0.78 -23.99
CA GLU A 191 7.59 -0.15 -23.32
C GLU A 191 8.58 0.48 -24.31
N TYR A 192 9.29 1.50 -23.83
CA TYR A 192 10.33 2.20 -24.56
C TYR A 192 11.52 2.43 -23.61
N PRO A 193 12.74 2.04 -23.97
CA PRO A 193 13.94 2.38 -23.20
C PRO A 193 14.21 3.87 -23.33
N VAL A 194 14.55 4.50 -22.20
CA VAL A 194 14.90 5.94 -22.14
C VAL A 194 16.40 6.12 -22.04
N THR A 195 17.08 5.26 -21.30
CA THR A 195 18.53 5.25 -21.19
C THR A 195 19.12 4.23 -22.15
N ALA A 196 20.27 4.53 -22.74
CA ALA A 196 21.00 3.60 -23.58
C ALA A 196 21.83 2.64 -22.71
N ASP A 197 22.06 1.43 -23.23
CA ASP A 197 23.08 0.56 -22.70
C ASP A 197 24.44 1.26 -22.84
N GLY A 198 25.10 1.52 -21.70
CA GLY A 198 26.43 2.11 -21.68
C GLY A 198 27.51 1.12 -22.13
#